data_f880aa747a0227a9239a5b048b1ce562
#
_entry.id   f880aa747a0227a9239a5b048b1ce562
#
_cell.length_a   1.000
_cell.length_b   1.000
_cell.length_c   1.000
_cell.angle_alpha   90.00
_cell.angle_beta   90.00
_cell.angle_gamma   90.00
#
_symmetry.space_group_name_H-M   'P 1'
#
loop_
_entity.id
_entity.type
_entity.pdbx_description
1 polymer ?
#
loop_
_entity_poly.entity_id
_entity_poly.type
_entity_poly.pdbx_seq_one_letter_code
_entity_poly.pdbx_strand_id
1 'polypeptide(L)'
;MSYSIEHVSIRCRDIESSVDFFQRMFDAKVVLRRVPGEGRRIVFLRIGDDMLELMEMGSPSEPADPLEHLGVHHIGIKAEDFEAAHKDLKAKGATFIGEPFEPTPGIRLAFLREPNGAVIELVQRDPKVFQKAIAKGDANW
;
A
#
# COMPACT_ATOMS: atom_id res chain seq x y z
N MET A 1 12.33 -22.42 -13.80
CA MET A 1 12.42 -21.01 -13.43
C MET A 1 11.38 -20.67 -12.37
N SER A 2 11.72 -19.82 -11.44
CA SER A 2 10.77 -19.30 -10.45
C SER A 2 10.70 -17.76 -10.58
N TYR A 3 9.52 -17.20 -10.32
CA TYR A 3 9.29 -15.76 -10.35
C TYR A 3 8.66 -15.32 -9.04
N SER A 4 8.97 -14.10 -8.63
CA SER A 4 8.36 -13.44 -7.47
C SER A 4 8.20 -11.95 -7.73
N ILE A 5 7.29 -11.30 -7.02
CA ILE A 5 7.24 -9.85 -7.03
C ILE A 5 8.41 -9.36 -6.16
N GLU A 6 9.31 -8.55 -6.73
CA GLU A 6 10.43 -7.98 -5.98
C GLU A 6 10.04 -6.66 -5.34
N HIS A 7 9.34 -5.80 -6.06
CA HIS A 7 8.85 -4.51 -5.55
C HIS A 7 7.60 -4.06 -6.29
N VAL A 8 6.90 -3.10 -5.68
CA VAL A 8 5.84 -2.30 -6.31
C VAL A 8 6.31 -0.86 -6.31
N SER A 9 6.02 -0.13 -7.39
CA SER A 9 6.47 1.25 -7.55
C SER A 9 5.30 2.24 -7.49
N ILE A 10 5.50 3.33 -6.76
CA ILE A 10 4.61 4.50 -6.71
C ILE A 10 5.32 5.67 -7.36
N ARG A 11 4.66 6.30 -8.32
CA ARG A 11 5.13 7.55 -8.89
C ARG A 11 4.66 8.73 -8.05
N CYS A 12 5.59 9.57 -7.64
CA CYS A 12 5.36 10.68 -6.73
C CYS A 12 5.55 12.03 -7.43
N ARG A 13 4.75 13.00 -7.03
CA ARG A 13 5.03 14.41 -7.32
C ARG A 13 6.00 14.98 -6.31
N ASP A 14 5.86 14.58 -5.04
CA ASP A 14 6.74 14.91 -3.93
C ASP A 14 7.13 13.61 -3.21
N ILE A 15 8.33 13.11 -3.48
CA ILE A 15 8.79 11.82 -2.95
C ILE A 15 8.97 11.84 -1.42
N GLU A 16 9.41 12.99 -0.85
CA GLU A 16 9.67 13.05 0.59
C GLU A 16 8.38 12.96 1.41
N SER A 17 7.25 13.46 0.89
CA SER A 17 5.98 13.31 1.57
C SER A 17 5.54 11.85 1.66
N SER A 18 5.79 11.04 0.62
CA SER A 18 5.53 9.59 0.67
C SER A 18 6.52 8.85 1.57
N VAL A 19 7.80 9.22 1.55
CA VAL A 19 8.80 8.64 2.48
C VAL A 19 8.36 8.86 3.92
N ASP A 20 8.05 10.10 4.30
CA ASP A 20 7.58 10.45 5.64
C ASP A 20 6.31 9.67 6.02
N PHE A 21 5.35 9.59 5.10
CA PHE A 21 4.12 8.85 5.32
C PHE A 21 4.37 7.38 5.66
N PHE A 22 5.12 6.66 4.81
CA PHE A 22 5.37 5.24 5.03
C PHE A 22 6.23 4.97 6.27
N GLN A 23 7.18 5.85 6.58
CA GLN A 23 7.95 5.74 7.82
C GLN A 23 7.08 5.93 9.06
N ARG A 24 6.25 6.97 9.09
CA ARG A 24 5.41 7.26 10.25
C ARG A 24 4.24 6.30 10.43
N MET A 25 3.59 5.93 9.33
CA MET A 25 2.38 5.11 9.37
C MET A 25 2.68 3.61 9.50
N PHE A 26 3.71 3.13 8.81
CA PHE A 26 3.95 1.69 8.65
C PHE A 26 5.36 1.24 9.05
N ASP A 27 6.08 2.07 9.79
CA ASP A 27 7.45 1.78 10.24
C ASP A 27 8.41 1.40 9.11
N ALA A 28 8.18 1.92 7.91
CA ALA A 28 9.02 1.67 6.76
C ALA A 28 10.46 2.12 7.00
N LYS A 29 11.41 1.38 6.45
CA LYS A 29 12.83 1.71 6.51
C LYS A 29 13.34 2.10 5.14
N VAL A 30 14.04 3.23 5.03
CA VAL A 30 14.73 3.59 3.81
C VAL A 30 15.92 2.64 3.62
N VAL A 31 15.90 1.92 2.50
CA VAL A 31 16.95 0.96 2.13
C VAL A 31 17.97 1.60 1.21
N LEU A 32 17.50 2.43 0.28
CA LEU A 32 18.34 3.02 -0.76
C LEU A 32 17.73 4.34 -1.25
N ARG A 33 18.58 5.33 -1.48
CA ARG A 33 18.26 6.57 -2.20
C ARG A 33 19.15 6.69 -3.41
N ARG A 34 18.58 7.02 -4.56
CA ARG A 34 19.32 7.20 -5.80
C ARG A 34 18.87 8.43 -6.57
N VAL A 35 19.83 9.05 -7.27
CA VAL A 35 19.59 10.08 -8.28
C VAL A 35 20.16 9.55 -9.61
N PRO A 36 19.37 8.77 -10.38
CA PRO A 36 19.87 8.12 -11.60
C PRO A 36 20.11 9.09 -12.77
N GLY A 37 19.70 10.35 -12.62
CA GLY A 37 19.87 11.40 -13.59
C GLY A 37 19.24 12.69 -13.11
N GLU A 38 19.43 13.78 -13.85
CA GLU A 38 18.85 15.07 -13.52
C GLU A 38 17.32 15.00 -13.44
N GLY A 39 16.73 15.58 -12.40
CA GLY A 39 15.28 15.59 -12.20
C GLY A 39 14.66 14.24 -11.86
N ARG A 40 15.49 13.25 -11.49
CA ARG A 40 15.01 11.91 -11.12
C ARG A 40 15.48 11.55 -9.73
N ARG A 41 14.54 11.12 -8.88
CA ARG A 41 14.86 10.62 -7.54
C ARG A 41 14.13 9.29 -7.33
N ILE A 42 14.83 8.34 -6.74
CA ILE A 42 14.30 7.01 -6.41
C ILE A 42 14.62 6.71 -4.96
N VAL A 43 13.63 6.23 -4.23
CA VAL A 43 13.79 5.73 -2.86
C VAL A 43 13.21 4.32 -2.79
N PHE A 44 13.98 3.38 -2.27
CA PHE A 44 13.48 2.07 -1.90
C PHE A 44 13.20 2.05 -0.40
N LEU A 45 12.00 1.61 -0.05
CA LEU A 45 11.55 1.39 1.32
C LEU A 45 11.34 -0.10 1.56
N ARG A 46 11.57 -0.53 2.79
CA ARG A 46 11.18 -1.87 3.25
C ARG A 46 10.05 -1.75 4.26
N ILE A 47 9.00 -2.53 4.06
CA ILE A 47 7.87 -2.69 4.99
C ILE A 47 7.77 -4.18 5.28
N GLY A 48 8.11 -4.60 6.50
CA GLY A 48 8.29 -6.03 6.78
C GLY A 48 9.40 -6.61 5.90
N ASP A 49 9.08 -7.65 5.13
CA ASP A 49 10.01 -8.29 4.20
C ASP A 49 9.86 -7.79 2.75
N ASP A 50 8.89 -6.92 2.49
CA ASP A 50 8.54 -6.48 1.15
C ASP A 50 9.16 -5.12 0.82
N MET A 51 9.36 -4.88 -0.48
CA MET A 51 9.97 -3.66 -1.01
C MET A 51 8.97 -2.79 -1.74
N LEU A 52 9.04 -1.50 -1.46
CA LEU A 52 8.32 -0.46 -2.16
C LEU A 52 9.31 0.50 -2.80
N GLU A 53 9.14 0.80 -4.08
CA GLU A 53 9.92 1.83 -4.77
C GLU A 53 9.09 3.11 -4.89
N LEU A 54 9.67 4.22 -4.54
CA LEU A 54 9.10 5.55 -4.80
C LEU A 54 9.92 6.21 -5.89
N MET A 55 9.24 6.79 -6.89
CA MET A 55 9.88 7.47 -8.00
C MET A 55 9.34 8.90 -8.16
N GLU A 56 10.22 9.87 -8.19
CA GLU A 56 9.89 11.24 -8.58
C GLU A 56 10.63 11.56 -9.87
N MET A 57 9.88 11.75 -10.96
CA MET A 57 10.44 12.08 -12.27
C MET A 57 9.37 12.61 -13.20
N GLY A 58 9.75 13.51 -14.10
CA GLY A 58 8.85 14.08 -15.09
C GLY A 58 7.71 14.88 -14.50
N SER A 59 6.59 14.92 -15.20
CA SER A 59 5.39 15.64 -14.81
C SER A 59 4.23 14.65 -14.69
N PRO A 60 4.04 14.01 -13.53
CA PRO A 60 2.97 13.04 -13.34
C PRO A 60 1.59 13.72 -13.41
N SER A 61 0.63 12.99 -13.97
CA SER A 61 -0.77 13.41 -14.01
C SER A 61 -1.61 12.57 -13.05
N GLU A 62 -2.69 13.17 -12.57
CA GLU A 62 -3.70 12.45 -11.79
C GLU A 62 -4.53 11.55 -12.72
N PRO A 63 -4.93 10.33 -12.30
CA PRO A 63 -5.95 9.59 -13.00
C PRO A 63 -7.30 10.32 -12.91
N ALA A 64 -8.14 10.19 -13.95
CA ALA A 64 -9.44 10.83 -13.98
C ALA A 64 -10.32 10.40 -12.79
N ASP A 65 -10.27 9.12 -12.45
CA ASP A 65 -10.85 8.56 -11.22
C ASP A 65 -9.86 7.56 -10.62
N PRO A 66 -9.24 7.89 -9.48
CA PRO A 66 -8.22 7.03 -8.88
C PRO A 66 -8.76 5.70 -8.32
N LEU A 67 -10.07 5.55 -8.17
CA LEU A 67 -10.71 4.32 -7.70
C LEU A 67 -11.29 3.47 -8.84
N GLU A 68 -11.44 4.03 -10.04
CA GLU A 68 -12.09 3.36 -11.18
C GLU A 68 -11.17 3.17 -12.39
N HIS A 69 -9.90 3.60 -12.30
CA HIS A 69 -8.96 3.44 -13.41
C HIS A 69 -8.49 2.00 -13.59
N LEU A 70 -8.12 1.63 -14.80
CA LEU A 70 -7.46 0.37 -15.07
C LEU A 70 -6.03 0.35 -14.52
N GLY A 71 -5.56 -0.82 -14.14
CA GLY A 71 -4.21 -1.03 -13.62
C GLY A 71 -4.20 -1.31 -12.13
N VAL A 72 -3.12 -0.95 -11.44
CA VAL A 72 -2.99 -1.16 -10.00
C VAL A 72 -3.97 -0.25 -9.27
N HIS A 73 -4.88 -0.85 -8.50
CA HIS A 73 -5.89 -0.13 -7.74
C HIS A 73 -5.38 0.28 -6.35
N HIS A 74 -4.77 -0.63 -5.63
CA HIS A 74 -4.26 -0.38 -4.28
C HIS A 74 -3.10 -1.29 -3.92
N ILE A 75 -2.43 -0.94 -2.83
CA ILE A 75 -1.43 -1.77 -2.18
C ILE A 75 -2.02 -2.22 -0.84
N GLY A 76 -2.15 -3.54 -0.65
CA GLY A 76 -2.63 -4.10 0.62
C GLY A 76 -1.52 -4.19 1.66
N ILE A 77 -1.74 -3.61 2.84
CA ILE A 77 -0.84 -3.72 3.99
C ILE A 77 -1.57 -4.50 5.08
N LYS A 78 -0.97 -5.61 5.46
CA LYS A 78 -1.52 -6.49 6.49
C LYS A 78 -1.39 -5.86 7.87
N ALA A 79 -2.48 -5.87 8.63
CA ALA A 79 -2.49 -5.59 10.05
C ALA A 79 -2.73 -6.91 10.82
N GLU A 80 -2.02 -7.10 11.90
CA GLU A 80 -2.27 -8.23 12.81
C GLU A 80 -3.48 -7.94 13.72
N ASP A 81 -3.63 -6.69 14.14
CA ASP A 81 -4.79 -6.17 14.88
C ASP A 81 -5.33 -4.94 14.14
N PHE A 82 -6.40 -5.13 13.38
CA PHE A 82 -6.99 -4.07 12.55
C PHE A 82 -7.45 -2.88 13.38
N GLU A 83 -8.18 -3.12 14.47
CA GLU A 83 -8.77 -2.03 15.26
C GLU A 83 -7.69 -1.17 15.92
N ALA A 84 -6.65 -1.80 16.45
CA ALA A 84 -5.50 -1.08 16.99
C ALA A 84 -4.75 -0.29 15.93
N ALA A 85 -4.50 -0.90 14.76
CA ALA A 85 -3.82 -0.25 13.64
C ALA A 85 -4.64 0.92 13.08
N HIS A 86 -5.94 0.73 12.87
CA HIS A 86 -6.84 1.78 12.37
C HIS A 86 -6.85 2.98 13.34
N LYS A 87 -6.98 2.72 14.64
CA LYS A 87 -6.94 3.77 15.68
C LYS A 87 -5.61 4.52 15.66
N ASP A 88 -4.48 3.81 15.58
CA ASP A 88 -3.15 4.40 15.55
C ASP A 88 -2.96 5.29 14.31
N LEU A 89 -3.33 4.78 13.13
CA LEU A 89 -3.22 5.53 11.88
C LEU A 89 -4.09 6.79 11.90
N LYS A 90 -5.32 6.72 12.42
CA LYS A 90 -6.17 7.90 12.62
C LYS A 90 -5.52 8.93 13.55
N ALA A 91 -4.94 8.49 14.65
CA ALA A 91 -4.26 9.37 15.59
C ALA A 91 -3.03 10.05 14.96
N LYS A 92 -2.37 9.38 14.03
CA LYS A 92 -1.25 9.93 13.25
C LYS A 92 -1.68 10.84 12.09
N GLY A 93 -2.98 11.00 11.87
CA GLY A 93 -3.52 11.89 10.83
C GLY A 93 -3.69 11.25 9.46
N ALA A 94 -3.79 9.92 9.38
CA ALA A 94 -4.06 9.23 8.11
C ALA A 94 -5.42 9.65 7.54
N THR A 95 -5.47 9.84 6.22
CA THR A 95 -6.68 10.18 5.47
C THR A 95 -7.37 8.93 4.98
N PHE A 96 -8.40 8.47 5.68
CA PHE A 96 -9.19 7.31 5.27
C PHE A 96 -10.24 7.68 4.22
N ILE A 97 -10.51 6.72 3.32
CA ILE A 97 -11.55 6.78 2.32
C ILE A 97 -12.72 5.92 2.83
N GLY A 98 -13.73 6.57 3.39
CA GLY A 98 -14.88 5.87 3.99
C GLY A 98 -14.56 5.20 5.33
N GLU A 99 -15.48 4.38 5.79
CA GLU A 99 -15.40 3.68 7.06
C GLU A 99 -14.87 2.25 6.88
N PRO A 100 -14.29 1.66 7.94
CA PRO A 100 -13.92 0.23 7.92
C PRO A 100 -15.13 -0.66 7.64
N PHE A 101 -14.91 -1.76 6.93
CA PHE A 101 -15.99 -2.71 6.62
C PHE A 101 -15.47 -4.15 6.49
N GLU A 102 -16.42 -5.10 6.50
CA GLU A 102 -16.17 -6.51 6.26
C GLU A 102 -16.83 -6.94 4.96
N PRO A 103 -16.10 -7.01 3.83
CA PRO A 103 -16.67 -7.44 2.55
C PRO A 103 -17.17 -8.89 2.57
N THR A 104 -16.47 -9.73 3.33
CA THR A 104 -16.85 -11.11 3.63
C THR A 104 -16.45 -11.46 5.06
N PRO A 105 -17.09 -12.46 5.71
CA PRO A 105 -16.69 -12.87 7.06
C PRO A 105 -15.20 -13.22 7.14
N GLY A 106 -14.54 -12.73 8.19
CA GLY A 106 -13.12 -12.97 8.44
C GLY A 106 -12.16 -12.01 7.73
N ILE A 107 -12.69 -11.00 7.01
CA ILE A 107 -11.87 -9.94 6.38
C ILE A 107 -12.33 -8.59 6.92
N ARG A 108 -11.44 -7.88 7.58
CA ARG A 108 -11.66 -6.52 8.07
C ARG A 108 -10.73 -5.57 7.32
N LEU A 109 -11.26 -4.54 6.66
CA LEU A 109 -10.42 -3.64 5.89
C LEU A 109 -10.91 -2.18 5.91
N ALA A 110 -9.99 -1.28 5.57
CA ALA A 110 -10.25 0.12 5.30
C ALA A 110 -9.26 0.63 4.24
N PHE A 111 -9.68 1.62 3.47
CA PHE A 111 -8.82 2.28 2.49
C PHE A 111 -8.34 3.62 3.02
N LEU A 112 -7.10 3.98 2.71
CA LEU A 112 -6.53 5.29 3.00
C LEU A 112 -5.68 5.77 1.83
N ARG A 113 -5.46 7.09 1.77
CA ARG A 113 -4.60 7.70 0.75
C ARG A 113 -3.24 8.03 1.33
N GLU A 114 -2.19 7.73 0.56
CA GLU A 114 -0.88 8.31 0.82
C GLU A 114 -0.77 9.70 0.14
N PRO A 115 0.22 10.53 0.50
CA PRO A 115 0.25 11.94 0.09
C PRO A 115 0.30 12.19 -1.42
N ASN A 116 0.84 11.27 -2.21
CA ASN A 116 0.89 11.38 -3.67
C ASN A 116 -0.31 10.72 -4.39
N GLY A 117 -1.32 10.28 -3.62
CA GLY A 117 -2.60 9.82 -4.13
C GLY A 117 -2.75 8.31 -4.31
N ALA A 118 -1.71 7.52 -4.04
CA ALA A 118 -1.85 6.07 -4.08
C ALA A 118 -2.82 5.59 -2.99
N VAL A 119 -3.59 4.56 -3.31
CA VAL A 119 -4.55 3.96 -2.38
C VAL A 119 -3.88 2.81 -1.63
N ILE A 120 -3.99 2.84 -0.32
CA ILE A 120 -3.51 1.78 0.58
C ILE A 120 -4.72 1.09 1.18
N GLU A 121 -4.74 -0.23 1.16
CA GLU A 121 -5.70 -1.05 1.89
C GLU A 121 -5.06 -1.53 3.18
N LEU A 122 -5.60 -1.12 4.32
CA LEU A 122 -5.27 -1.74 5.60
C LEU A 122 -6.17 -2.97 5.75
N VAL A 123 -5.60 -4.16 5.88
CA VAL A 123 -6.38 -5.39 5.87
C VAL A 123 -5.94 -6.38 6.95
N GLN A 124 -6.92 -6.96 7.62
CA GLN A 124 -6.76 -8.13 8.47
C GLN A 124 -7.61 -9.25 7.93
N ARG A 125 -7.01 -10.43 7.76
CA ARG A 125 -7.70 -11.66 7.36
C ARG A 125 -7.61 -12.67 8.49
N ASP A 126 -8.71 -13.39 8.74
CA ASP A 126 -8.62 -14.59 9.55
C ASP A 126 -7.81 -15.62 8.75
N PRO A 127 -6.62 -16.04 9.22
CA PRO A 127 -5.77 -16.96 8.47
C PRO A 127 -6.46 -18.30 8.17
N LYS A 128 -7.31 -18.76 9.09
CA LYS A 128 -8.03 -20.04 8.93
C LYS A 128 -9.04 -19.98 7.80
N VAL A 129 -9.78 -18.87 7.71
CA VAL A 129 -10.77 -18.66 6.64
C VAL A 129 -10.09 -18.55 5.29
N PHE A 130 -9.04 -17.75 5.19
CA PHE A 130 -8.32 -17.52 3.94
C PHE A 130 -7.59 -18.77 3.43
N GLN A 131 -6.88 -19.48 4.31
CA GLN A 131 -6.22 -20.73 3.97
C GLN A 131 -7.22 -21.82 3.55
N LYS A 132 -8.37 -21.88 4.20
CA LYS A 132 -9.44 -22.83 3.84
C LYS A 132 -10.00 -22.55 2.45
N ALA A 133 -10.20 -21.28 2.09
CA ALA A 133 -10.63 -20.89 0.76
C ALA A 133 -9.59 -21.26 -0.31
N ILE A 134 -8.30 -21.00 -0.06
CA ILE A 134 -7.22 -21.41 -0.95
C ILE A 134 -7.17 -22.93 -1.10
N ALA A 135 -7.26 -23.68 0.00
CA ALA A 135 -7.20 -25.13 0.00
C ALA A 135 -8.37 -25.79 -0.75
N LYS A 136 -9.56 -25.17 -0.76
CA LYS A 136 -10.70 -25.64 -1.55
C LYS A 136 -10.53 -25.40 -3.04
N GLY A 137 -9.52 -24.63 -3.47
CA GLY A 137 -9.36 -24.29 -4.87
C GLY A 137 -10.48 -23.41 -5.41
N ASP A 138 -11.00 -22.48 -4.59
CA ASP A 138 -12.04 -21.52 -4.98
C ASP A 138 -11.47 -20.48 -5.96
N ALA A 139 -10.96 -20.95 -7.08
CA ALA A 139 -10.38 -20.13 -8.15
C ALA A 139 -11.32 -20.00 -9.37
N ASN A 140 -12.53 -20.53 -9.27
CA ASN A 140 -13.57 -20.45 -10.32
C ASN A 140 -14.73 -19.57 -9.85
N TRP A 141 -15.23 -18.77 -10.80
CA TRP A 141 -16.48 -18.03 -10.60
C TRP A 141 -17.66 -18.78 -11.07
#